data_6e13483b014bf480de8bbb1548a0034b
#
_entry.id   6e13483b014bf480de8bbb1548a0034b
#
_cell.length_a   1.000
_cell.length_b   1.000
_cell.length_c   1.000
_cell.angle_alpha   90.00
_cell.angle_beta   90.00
_cell.angle_gamma   90.00
#
_symmetry.space_group_name_H-M   'P 1'
#
loop_
_entity.id
_entity.type
_entity.pdbx_description
1 polymer ?
#
loop_
_entity_poly.entity_id
_entity_poly.type
_entity_poly.pdbx_seq_one_letter_code
_entity_poly.pdbx_strand_id
1 'polypeptide(L)'
;MAEILSKISPKHKGVLCIISSAFCFAFMGAFVRLAGDLPSVQKSFFRNLVAFIFAAAILIRQKGSFLPQKKSNIGALLIRSVCGTLGILCNFYAVDHLALSDAAMLNKMSPFFVIVFSAMFLRERTNLVQTLGVIVAFAGSLLIIKPSLANLELVPSLLGFLGGMGAGAAYTAVRWLGIRGEKGPYIVFFFSGFSCLVTLPFLLFDFHVMTWQQ
;
A
#
# COMPACT_ATOMS: atom_id res chain seq x y z
N MET A 1 3.23 19.94 -21.29
CA MET A 1 2.68 19.20 -20.15
C MET A 1 2.99 19.86 -18.81
N ALA A 2 4.22 20.31 -18.54
CA ALA A 2 4.59 21.04 -17.31
C ALA A 2 3.81 22.36 -17.12
N GLU A 3 3.55 23.09 -18.19
CA GLU A 3 2.83 24.37 -18.19
C GLU A 3 1.32 24.24 -17.88
N ILE A 4 0.70 23.15 -18.30
CA ILE A 4 -0.70 22.82 -17.98
C ILE A 4 -0.82 22.44 -16.50
N LEU A 5 0.16 21.68 -15.98
CA LEU A 5 0.22 21.30 -14.57
C LEU A 5 0.47 22.47 -13.63
N SER A 6 1.13 23.55 -14.08
CA SER A 6 1.36 24.75 -13.23
C SER A 6 0.08 25.55 -12.97
N LYS A 7 -0.90 25.51 -13.87
CA LYS A 7 -2.18 26.23 -13.76
C LYS A 7 -3.23 25.50 -12.90
N ILE A 8 -3.00 24.23 -12.55
CA ILE A 8 -3.93 23.43 -11.76
C ILE A 8 -3.75 23.71 -10.28
N SER A 9 -4.84 23.92 -9.54
CA SER A 9 -4.77 24.14 -8.09
C SER A 9 -4.15 22.93 -7.35
N PRO A 10 -3.47 23.12 -6.21
CA PRO A 10 -2.85 22.02 -5.45
C PRO A 10 -3.83 20.88 -5.12
N LYS A 11 -5.11 21.21 -4.88
CA LYS A 11 -6.16 20.25 -4.59
C LYS A 11 -6.44 19.33 -5.80
N HIS A 12 -6.55 19.87 -6.99
CA HIS A 12 -6.79 19.09 -8.21
C HIS A 12 -5.56 18.25 -8.60
N LYS A 13 -4.34 18.74 -8.35
CA LYS A 13 -3.12 17.93 -8.50
C LYS A 13 -3.15 16.68 -7.61
N GLY A 14 -3.57 16.84 -6.35
CA GLY A 14 -3.73 15.72 -5.42
C GLY A 14 -4.73 14.69 -5.91
N VAL A 15 -5.89 15.13 -6.41
CA VAL A 15 -6.93 14.24 -6.98
C VAL A 15 -6.39 13.49 -8.21
N LEU A 16 -5.70 14.17 -9.12
CA LEU A 16 -5.09 13.54 -10.30
C LEU A 16 -4.05 12.47 -9.90
N CYS A 17 -3.22 12.76 -8.90
CA CYS A 17 -2.25 11.79 -8.38
C CYS A 17 -2.94 10.56 -7.76
N ILE A 18 -4.05 10.74 -7.05
CA ILE A 18 -4.81 9.63 -6.48
C ILE A 18 -5.41 8.75 -7.59
N ILE A 19 -6.01 9.36 -8.62
CA ILE A 19 -6.58 8.63 -9.76
C ILE A 19 -5.49 7.84 -10.48
N SER A 20 -4.36 8.48 -10.81
CA SER A 20 -3.23 7.82 -11.46
C SER A 20 -2.67 6.68 -10.61
N SER A 21 -2.56 6.87 -9.30
CA SER A 21 -2.15 5.84 -8.35
C SER A 21 -3.12 4.66 -8.34
N ALA A 22 -4.43 4.91 -8.39
CA ALA A 22 -5.44 3.85 -8.42
C ALA A 22 -5.31 2.99 -9.69
N PHE A 23 -5.05 3.60 -10.84
CA PHE A 23 -4.74 2.86 -12.08
C PHE A 23 -3.49 2.00 -11.92
N CYS A 24 -2.39 2.56 -11.43
CA CYS A 24 -1.15 1.81 -11.20
C CYS A 24 -1.36 0.62 -10.23
N PHE A 25 -2.15 0.80 -9.18
CA PHE A 25 -2.48 -0.29 -8.25
C PHE A 25 -3.36 -1.36 -8.89
N ALA A 26 -4.29 -1.00 -9.78
CA ALA A 26 -5.10 -1.96 -10.53
C ALA A 26 -4.23 -2.81 -11.46
N PHE A 27 -3.33 -2.19 -12.23
CA PHE A 27 -2.36 -2.91 -13.05
C PHE A 27 -1.46 -3.80 -12.21
N MET A 28 -0.94 -3.29 -11.09
CA MET A 28 -0.13 -4.09 -10.17
C MET A 28 -0.88 -5.34 -9.70
N GLY A 29 -2.16 -5.21 -9.31
CA GLY A 29 -2.98 -6.35 -8.91
C GLY A 29 -3.14 -7.37 -10.02
N ALA A 30 -3.36 -6.92 -11.26
CA ALA A 30 -3.45 -7.79 -12.43
C ALA A 30 -2.12 -8.53 -12.68
N PHE A 31 -0.98 -7.84 -12.66
CA PHE A 31 0.33 -8.47 -12.82
C PHE A 31 0.67 -9.46 -11.70
N VAL A 32 0.33 -9.15 -10.44
CA VAL A 32 0.49 -10.08 -9.33
C VAL A 32 -0.30 -11.36 -9.56
N ARG A 33 -1.50 -11.26 -10.13
CA ARG A 33 -2.32 -12.44 -10.49
C ARG A 33 -1.74 -13.19 -11.69
N LEU A 34 -1.28 -12.49 -12.71
CA LEU A 34 -0.65 -13.08 -13.90
C LEU A 34 0.68 -13.78 -13.59
N ALA A 35 1.39 -13.37 -12.54
CA ALA A 35 2.59 -14.04 -12.06
C ALA A 35 2.33 -15.47 -11.53
N GLY A 36 1.06 -15.90 -11.45
CA GLY A 36 0.66 -17.27 -11.17
C GLY A 36 1.19 -17.78 -9.83
N ASP A 37 1.74 -19.00 -9.84
CA ASP A 37 2.10 -19.76 -8.64
C ASP A 37 3.40 -19.29 -7.94
N LEU A 38 3.93 -18.10 -8.28
CA LEU A 38 5.07 -17.53 -7.55
C LEU A 38 4.68 -17.25 -6.09
N PRO A 39 5.56 -17.57 -5.12
CA PRO A 39 5.31 -17.27 -3.71
C PRO A 39 5.03 -15.78 -3.49
N SER A 40 4.01 -15.47 -2.66
CA SER A 40 3.62 -14.09 -2.34
C SER A 40 4.79 -13.26 -1.79
N VAL A 41 5.72 -13.91 -1.07
CA VAL A 41 6.95 -13.28 -0.54
C VAL A 41 7.87 -12.85 -1.68
N GLN A 42 8.05 -13.69 -2.70
CA GLN A 42 8.88 -13.40 -3.86
C GLN A 42 8.30 -12.25 -4.69
N LYS A 43 6.98 -12.27 -4.96
CA LYS A 43 6.26 -11.16 -5.61
C LYS A 43 6.44 -9.84 -4.84
N SER A 44 6.31 -9.90 -3.51
CA SER A 44 6.49 -8.75 -2.63
C SER A 44 7.92 -8.20 -2.67
N PHE A 45 8.93 -9.08 -2.67
CA PHE A 45 10.34 -8.70 -2.75
C PHE A 45 10.63 -7.90 -4.03
N PHE A 46 10.31 -8.45 -5.21
CA PHE A 46 10.60 -7.77 -6.48
C PHE A 46 9.84 -6.44 -6.61
N ARG A 47 8.59 -6.39 -6.21
CA ARG A 47 7.83 -5.14 -6.15
C ARG A 47 8.52 -4.09 -5.30
N ASN A 48 8.96 -4.46 -4.10
CA ASN A 48 9.61 -3.52 -3.19
C ASN A 48 11.03 -3.16 -3.66
N LEU A 49 11.75 -4.07 -4.31
CA LEU A 49 13.05 -3.80 -4.90
C LEU A 49 12.96 -2.71 -5.98
N VAL A 50 12.00 -2.83 -6.88
CA VAL A 50 11.73 -1.80 -7.90
C VAL A 50 11.37 -0.47 -7.24
N ALA A 51 10.48 -0.47 -6.24
CA ALA A 51 10.09 0.74 -5.51
C ALA A 51 11.29 1.37 -4.77
N PHE A 52 12.19 0.57 -4.22
CA PHE A 52 13.41 1.00 -3.56
C PHE A 52 14.36 1.71 -4.53
N ILE A 53 14.61 1.11 -5.69
CA ILE A 53 15.47 1.69 -6.74
C ILE A 53 14.90 3.03 -7.23
N PHE A 54 13.59 3.07 -7.53
CA PHE A 54 12.94 4.31 -7.96
C PHE A 54 12.99 5.41 -6.89
N ALA A 55 12.71 5.07 -5.64
CA ALA A 55 12.75 6.02 -4.54
C ALA A 55 14.18 6.55 -4.29
N ALA A 56 15.20 5.67 -4.37
CA ALA A 56 16.60 6.06 -4.30
C ALA A 56 16.98 7.01 -5.44
N ALA A 57 16.59 6.69 -6.68
CA ALA A 57 16.87 7.55 -7.83
C ALA A 57 16.22 8.93 -7.68
N ILE A 58 14.99 9.01 -7.18
CA ILE A 58 14.32 10.29 -6.91
C ILE A 58 15.06 11.08 -5.83
N LEU A 59 15.48 10.43 -4.73
CA LEU A 59 16.24 11.08 -3.66
C LEU A 59 17.57 11.64 -4.17
N ILE A 60 18.30 10.88 -4.98
CA ILE A 60 19.57 11.32 -5.59
C ILE A 60 19.31 12.54 -6.48
N ARG A 61 18.31 12.48 -7.37
CA ARG A 61 17.98 13.60 -8.28
C ARG A 61 17.55 14.87 -7.54
N GLN A 62 16.85 14.72 -6.42
CA GLN A 62 16.39 15.84 -5.60
C GLN A 62 17.44 16.33 -4.59
N LYS A 63 18.65 15.75 -4.61
CA LYS A 63 19.68 15.97 -3.58
C LYS A 63 19.10 15.84 -2.16
N GLY A 64 18.20 14.85 -2.00
CA GLY A 64 17.53 14.58 -0.73
C GLY A 64 18.45 13.83 0.24
N SER A 65 18.16 13.96 1.53
CA SER A 65 18.87 13.20 2.56
C SER A 65 18.37 11.75 2.59
N PHE A 66 19.32 10.81 2.75
CA PHE A 66 19.04 9.40 3.05
C PHE A 66 18.85 9.14 4.55
N LEU A 67 18.79 10.19 5.35
CA LEU A 67 18.56 10.14 6.79
C LEU A 67 17.22 10.80 7.13
N PRO A 68 16.55 10.34 8.20
CA PRO A 68 15.31 10.96 8.65
C PRO A 68 15.54 12.40 9.05
N GLN A 69 14.60 13.28 8.74
CA GLN A 69 14.71 14.69 9.11
C GLN A 69 14.78 14.90 10.64
N LYS A 70 14.10 14.02 11.38
CA LYS A 70 14.10 13.99 12.84
C LYS A 70 14.25 12.57 13.34
N LYS A 71 15.15 12.33 14.30
CA LYS A 71 15.30 11.02 14.94
C LYS A 71 13.99 10.49 15.57
N SER A 72 13.13 11.40 16.04
CA SER A 72 11.81 11.06 16.59
C SER A 72 10.84 10.42 15.57
N ASN A 73 11.12 10.52 14.27
CA ASN A 73 10.29 9.95 13.22
C ASN A 73 10.60 8.47 12.93
N ILE A 74 11.72 7.96 13.46
CA ILE A 74 12.15 6.55 13.23
C ILE A 74 11.08 5.56 13.70
N GLY A 75 10.44 5.79 14.84
CA GLY A 75 9.37 4.93 15.35
C GLY A 75 8.20 4.82 14.37
N ALA A 76 7.78 5.95 13.80
CA ALA A 76 6.70 5.96 12.79
C ALA A 76 7.12 5.33 11.47
N LEU A 77 8.38 5.49 11.06
CA LEU A 77 8.94 4.82 9.88
C LEU A 77 8.95 3.30 10.08
N LEU A 78 9.30 2.81 11.27
CA LEU A 78 9.26 1.39 11.61
C LEU A 78 7.83 0.86 11.62
N ILE A 79 6.87 1.54 12.28
CA ILE A 79 5.45 1.16 12.26
C ILE A 79 4.94 1.12 10.82
N ARG A 80 5.23 2.15 10.01
CA ARG A 80 4.90 2.18 8.58
C ARG A 80 5.47 0.96 7.84
N SER A 81 6.71 0.60 8.12
CA SER A 81 7.40 -0.47 7.41
C SER A 81 6.90 -1.84 7.83
N VAL A 82 6.72 -2.09 9.12
CA VAL A 82 6.19 -3.36 9.64
C VAL A 82 4.75 -3.56 9.17
N CYS A 83 3.86 -2.61 9.45
CA CYS A 83 2.45 -2.72 9.06
C CYS A 83 2.28 -2.78 7.53
N GLY A 84 3.10 -2.02 6.78
CA GLY A 84 3.06 -2.04 5.33
C GLY A 84 3.56 -3.35 4.73
N THR A 85 4.66 -3.92 5.23
CA THR A 85 5.19 -5.21 4.75
C THR A 85 4.22 -6.35 5.06
N LEU A 86 3.74 -6.44 6.31
CA LEU A 86 2.74 -7.45 6.69
C LEU A 86 1.45 -7.27 5.88
N GLY A 87 0.99 -6.02 5.71
CA GLY A 87 -0.18 -5.71 4.92
C GLY A 87 -0.07 -6.18 3.47
N ILE A 88 1.10 -6.00 2.83
CA ILE A 88 1.34 -6.46 1.46
C ILE A 88 1.39 -7.98 1.39
N LEU A 89 2.10 -8.64 2.29
CA LEU A 89 2.19 -10.11 2.31
C LEU A 89 0.82 -10.74 2.50
N CYS A 90 0.04 -10.27 3.47
CA CYS A 90 -1.32 -10.73 3.70
C CYS A 90 -2.24 -10.48 2.49
N ASN A 91 -2.13 -9.29 1.85
CA ASN A 91 -2.92 -8.98 0.67
C ASN A 91 -2.54 -9.87 -0.53
N PHE A 92 -1.25 -10.11 -0.77
CA PHE A 92 -0.82 -10.97 -1.88
C PHE A 92 -1.23 -12.41 -1.65
N TYR A 93 -1.11 -12.90 -0.42
CA TYR A 93 -1.62 -14.22 -0.05
C TYR A 93 -3.14 -14.34 -0.32
N ALA A 94 -3.92 -13.32 0.04
CA ALA A 94 -5.33 -13.29 -0.26
C ALA A 94 -5.63 -13.27 -1.76
N VAL A 95 -4.84 -12.53 -2.56
CA VAL A 95 -4.96 -12.49 -4.04
C VAL A 95 -4.65 -13.85 -4.67
N ASP A 96 -3.72 -14.60 -4.09
CA ASP A 96 -3.34 -15.92 -4.60
C ASP A 96 -4.40 -17.01 -4.30
N HIS A 97 -5.12 -16.90 -3.17
CA HIS A 97 -6.05 -17.94 -2.68
C HIS A 97 -7.53 -17.58 -2.82
N LEU A 98 -7.89 -16.32 -2.97
CA LEU A 98 -9.28 -15.88 -3.16
C LEU A 98 -9.52 -15.44 -4.61
N ALA A 99 -10.80 -15.30 -4.97
CA ALA A 99 -11.15 -14.55 -6.17
C ALA A 99 -10.57 -13.11 -6.07
N LEU A 100 -10.02 -12.60 -7.18
CA LEU A 100 -9.40 -11.27 -7.22
C LEU A 100 -10.36 -10.17 -6.74
N SER A 101 -11.65 -10.33 -6.99
CA SER A 101 -12.72 -9.46 -6.52
C SER A 101 -12.77 -9.41 -4.99
N ASP A 102 -12.72 -10.57 -4.35
CA ASP A 102 -12.88 -10.70 -2.90
C ASP A 102 -11.63 -10.18 -2.16
N ALA A 103 -10.45 -10.53 -2.66
CA ALA A 103 -9.18 -9.99 -2.16
C ALA A 103 -9.12 -8.45 -2.32
N ALA A 104 -9.56 -7.92 -3.47
CA ALA A 104 -9.62 -6.48 -3.71
C ALA A 104 -10.60 -5.78 -2.76
N MET A 105 -11.75 -6.41 -2.45
CA MET A 105 -12.72 -5.89 -1.50
C MET A 105 -12.15 -5.79 -0.09
N LEU A 106 -11.49 -6.86 0.38
CA LEU A 106 -10.84 -6.87 1.70
C LEU A 106 -9.77 -5.77 1.81
N ASN A 107 -8.97 -5.57 0.78
CA ASN A 107 -7.99 -4.49 0.76
C ASN A 107 -8.64 -3.08 0.77
N LYS A 108 -9.83 -2.92 0.17
CA LYS A 108 -10.61 -1.67 0.21
C LYS A 108 -11.21 -1.35 1.59
N MET A 109 -11.06 -2.23 2.58
CA MET A 109 -11.33 -1.89 3.97
C MET A 109 -10.29 -0.91 4.55
N SER A 110 -9.12 -0.76 3.92
CA SER A 110 -8.05 0.12 4.41
C SER A 110 -8.47 1.57 4.68
N PRO A 111 -9.31 2.26 3.89
CA PRO A 111 -9.76 3.62 4.21
C PRO A 111 -10.55 3.73 5.52
N PHE A 112 -11.32 2.69 5.89
CA PHE A 112 -12.01 2.66 7.18
C PHE A 112 -11.01 2.62 8.33
N PHE A 113 -10.00 1.77 8.23
CA PHE A 113 -8.93 1.70 9.23
C PHE A 113 -8.11 2.99 9.28
N VAL A 114 -7.89 3.68 8.15
CA VAL A 114 -7.27 5.01 8.15
C VAL A 114 -8.08 5.99 8.99
N ILE A 115 -9.41 6.00 8.86
CA ILE A 115 -10.28 6.89 9.66
C ILE A 115 -10.14 6.55 11.14
N VAL A 116 -10.26 5.26 11.51
CA VAL A 116 -10.17 4.81 12.90
C VAL A 116 -8.79 5.16 13.50
N PHE A 117 -7.72 4.80 12.81
CA PHE A 117 -6.35 5.04 13.30
C PHE A 117 -5.99 6.52 13.30
N SER A 118 -6.45 7.31 12.32
CA SER A 118 -6.24 8.77 12.35
C SER A 118 -6.97 9.43 13.52
N ALA A 119 -8.20 9.02 13.82
CA ALA A 119 -8.94 9.52 14.99
C ALA A 119 -8.21 9.14 16.29
N MET A 120 -7.71 7.90 16.38
CA MET A 120 -7.10 7.36 17.60
C MET A 120 -5.69 7.92 17.84
N PHE A 121 -4.83 7.95 16.80
CA PHE A 121 -3.41 8.31 16.96
C PHE A 121 -3.11 9.78 16.64
N LEU A 122 -3.78 10.37 15.63
CA LEU A 122 -3.59 11.75 15.25
C LEU A 122 -4.55 12.71 15.99
N ARG A 123 -5.56 12.14 16.71
CA ARG A 123 -6.63 12.90 17.36
C ARG A 123 -7.35 13.86 16.41
N GLU A 124 -7.39 13.51 15.13
CA GLU A 124 -8.10 14.29 14.13
C GLU A 124 -9.60 14.02 14.26
N ARG A 125 -10.40 15.09 14.26
CA ARG A 125 -11.86 14.95 14.15
C ARG A 125 -12.20 14.59 12.72
N THR A 126 -12.75 13.40 12.52
CA THR A 126 -13.27 12.99 11.20
C THR A 126 -14.50 13.83 10.87
N ASN A 127 -14.56 14.35 9.65
CA ASN A 127 -15.75 15.01 9.17
C ASN A 127 -16.80 13.96 8.78
N LEU A 128 -18.03 14.12 9.24
CA LEU A 128 -19.16 13.22 8.92
C LEU A 128 -19.28 12.98 7.40
N VAL A 129 -19.08 14.04 6.58
CA VAL A 129 -19.13 13.96 5.12
C VAL A 129 -18.05 13.02 4.57
N GLN A 130 -16.83 13.04 5.12
CA GLN A 130 -15.75 12.15 4.72
C GLN A 130 -16.07 10.69 5.09
N THR A 131 -16.57 10.45 6.29
CA THR A 131 -16.97 9.13 6.75
C THR A 131 -18.09 8.56 5.90
N LEU A 132 -19.14 9.34 5.64
CA LEU A 132 -20.24 8.95 4.76
C LEU A 132 -19.75 8.69 3.33
N GLY A 133 -18.84 9.53 2.80
CA GLY A 133 -18.23 9.33 1.48
C GLY A 133 -17.51 8.00 1.36
N VAL A 134 -16.75 7.60 2.39
CA VAL A 134 -16.06 6.30 2.42
C VAL A 134 -17.07 5.15 2.50
N ILE A 135 -18.12 5.25 3.30
CA ILE A 135 -19.18 4.23 3.39
C ILE A 135 -19.88 4.06 2.04
N VAL A 136 -20.27 5.16 1.40
CA VAL A 136 -20.93 5.12 0.06
C VAL A 136 -19.99 4.53 -0.99
N ALA A 137 -18.71 4.92 -1.01
CA ALA A 137 -17.74 4.38 -1.94
C ALA A 137 -17.52 2.88 -1.72
N PHE A 138 -17.51 2.43 -0.47
CA PHE A 138 -17.41 1.01 -0.14
C PHE A 138 -18.67 0.23 -0.57
N ALA A 139 -19.85 0.74 -0.26
CA ALA A 139 -21.11 0.13 -0.70
C ALA A 139 -21.17 0.04 -2.24
N GLY A 140 -20.78 1.11 -2.95
CA GLY A 140 -20.65 1.09 -4.41
C GLY A 140 -19.67 0.03 -4.91
N SER A 141 -18.53 -0.15 -4.24
CA SER A 141 -17.56 -1.19 -4.61
C SER A 141 -18.10 -2.60 -4.37
N LEU A 142 -18.90 -2.83 -3.33
CA LEU A 142 -19.59 -4.11 -3.08
C LEU A 142 -20.56 -4.47 -4.22
N LEU A 143 -21.32 -3.50 -4.71
CA LEU A 143 -22.28 -3.71 -5.81
C LEU A 143 -21.58 -4.10 -7.12
N ILE A 144 -20.38 -3.55 -7.38
CA ILE A 144 -19.60 -3.85 -8.59
C ILE A 144 -18.91 -5.21 -8.47
N ILE A 145 -18.27 -5.45 -7.33
CA ILE A 145 -17.42 -6.62 -7.09
C ILE A 145 -18.25 -7.88 -6.88
N LYS A 146 -19.45 -7.75 -6.25
CA LYS A 146 -20.37 -8.87 -5.92
C LYS A 146 -19.61 -10.05 -5.28
N PRO A 147 -18.99 -9.86 -4.09
CA PRO A 147 -18.20 -10.91 -3.46
C PRO A 147 -19.05 -12.15 -3.22
N SER A 148 -18.49 -13.32 -3.52
CA SER A 148 -19.16 -14.60 -3.29
C SER A 148 -18.86 -15.08 -1.87
N LEU A 149 -19.86 -15.03 -1.01
CA LEU A 149 -19.73 -15.56 0.36
C LEU A 149 -19.62 -17.09 0.39
N ALA A 150 -20.00 -17.77 -0.70
CA ALA A 150 -20.02 -19.24 -0.77
C ALA A 150 -18.61 -19.86 -0.86
N ASN A 151 -17.61 -19.13 -1.33
CA ASN A 151 -16.24 -19.62 -1.56
C ASN A 151 -15.19 -18.91 -0.70
N LEU A 152 -15.61 -18.27 0.40
CA LEU A 152 -14.69 -17.59 1.32
C LEU A 152 -13.98 -18.64 2.19
N GLU A 153 -12.75 -18.97 1.83
CA GLU A 153 -11.87 -19.69 2.74
C GLU A 153 -11.51 -18.79 3.93
N LEU A 154 -11.68 -19.34 5.15
CA LEU A 154 -11.56 -18.57 6.38
C LEU A 154 -10.17 -17.93 6.54
N VAL A 155 -9.10 -18.70 6.31
CA VAL A 155 -7.72 -18.24 6.52
C VAL A 155 -7.31 -17.15 5.52
N PRO A 156 -7.48 -17.32 4.18
CA PRO A 156 -7.18 -16.25 3.22
C PRO A 156 -8.02 -14.99 3.43
N SER A 157 -9.31 -15.15 3.83
CA SER A 157 -10.19 -14.01 4.09
C SER A 157 -9.74 -13.21 5.32
N LEU A 158 -9.37 -13.88 6.40
CA LEU A 158 -8.86 -13.26 7.60
C LEU A 158 -7.53 -12.54 7.32
N LEU A 159 -6.63 -13.17 6.58
CA LEU A 159 -5.37 -12.56 6.17
C LEU A 159 -5.60 -11.36 5.26
N GLY A 160 -6.53 -11.43 4.30
CA GLY A 160 -6.90 -10.30 3.46
C GLY A 160 -7.44 -9.12 4.26
N PHE A 161 -8.28 -9.39 5.28
CA PHE A 161 -8.79 -8.38 6.20
C PHE A 161 -7.66 -7.74 7.04
N LEU A 162 -6.77 -8.55 7.60
CA LEU A 162 -5.57 -8.08 8.32
C LEU A 162 -4.65 -7.29 7.39
N GLY A 163 -4.56 -7.67 6.11
CA GLY A 163 -3.87 -6.91 5.07
C GLY A 163 -4.43 -5.51 4.89
N GLY A 164 -5.76 -5.40 4.80
CA GLY A 164 -6.47 -4.10 4.74
C GLY A 164 -6.25 -3.25 5.99
N MET A 165 -6.28 -3.87 7.17
CA MET A 165 -5.98 -3.20 8.44
C MET A 165 -4.53 -2.71 8.50
N GLY A 166 -3.57 -3.55 8.13
CA GLY A 166 -2.15 -3.21 8.05
C GLY A 166 -1.88 -2.06 7.07
N ALA A 167 -2.54 -2.07 5.91
CA ALA A 167 -2.48 -0.98 4.95
C ALA A 167 -3.05 0.32 5.55
N GLY A 168 -4.17 0.27 6.26
CA GLY A 168 -4.75 1.41 6.96
C GLY A 168 -3.80 2.03 8.00
N ALA A 169 -3.18 1.19 8.83
CA ALA A 169 -2.16 1.63 9.80
C ALA A 169 -0.95 2.25 9.11
N ALA A 170 -0.48 1.63 8.03
CA ALA A 170 0.63 2.14 7.24
C ALA A 170 0.34 3.49 6.60
N TYR A 171 -0.85 3.70 6.02
CA TYR A 171 -1.26 5.00 5.45
C TYR A 171 -1.40 6.09 6.51
N THR A 172 -1.92 5.74 7.70
CA THR A 172 -1.97 6.66 8.84
C THR A 172 -0.58 7.10 9.28
N ALA A 173 0.38 6.16 9.33
CA ALA A 173 1.77 6.47 9.64
C ALA A 173 2.43 7.37 8.56
N VAL A 174 2.13 7.14 7.26
CA VAL A 174 2.59 8.03 6.17
C VAL A 174 2.06 9.44 6.36
N ARG A 175 0.75 9.58 6.69
CA ARG A 175 0.15 10.89 6.97
C ARG A 175 0.84 11.59 8.13
N TRP A 176 1.06 10.87 9.22
CA TRP A 176 1.75 11.40 10.39
C TRP A 176 3.18 11.85 10.09
N LEU A 177 3.92 11.05 9.32
CA LEU A 177 5.27 11.40 8.86
C LEU A 177 5.26 12.65 7.96
N GLY A 178 4.28 12.74 7.06
CA GLY A 178 4.10 13.90 6.19
C GLY A 178 3.82 15.19 6.97
N ILE A 179 2.97 15.14 8.00
CA ILE A 179 2.71 16.29 8.91
C ILE A 179 4.00 16.72 9.63
N ARG A 180 4.87 15.78 9.95
CA ARG A 180 6.17 16.05 10.58
C ARG A 180 7.27 16.47 9.62
N GLY A 181 6.95 16.64 8.33
CA GLY A 181 7.83 17.18 7.30
C GLY A 181 8.69 16.13 6.59
N GLU A 182 8.50 14.82 6.84
CA GLU A 182 9.23 13.79 6.10
C GLU A 182 8.83 13.79 4.63
N LYS A 183 9.82 13.66 3.75
CA LYS A 183 9.60 13.63 2.31
C LYS A 183 9.05 12.28 1.87
N GLY A 184 8.02 12.29 1.02
CA GLY A 184 7.41 11.07 0.48
C GLY A 184 8.41 10.07 -0.10
N PRO A 185 9.36 10.47 -0.97
CA PRO A 185 10.36 9.55 -1.51
C PRO A 185 11.23 8.88 -0.44
N TYR A 186 11.54 9.57 0.65
CA TYR A 186 12.29 8.97 1.76
C TYR A 186 11.46 7.92 2.51
N ILE A 187 10.17 8.19 2.75
CA ILE A 187 9.27 7.23 3.39
C ILE A 187 9.17 5.96 2.56
N VAL A 188 9.06 6.08 1.23
CA VAL A 188 9.02 4.93 0.31
C VAL A 188 10.36 4.19 0.30
N PHE A 189 11.48 4.92 0.23
CA PHE A 189 12.82 4.34 0.26
C PHE A 189 13.04 3.49 1.52
N PHE A 190 12.76 4.07 2.69
CA PHE A 190 12.93 3.38 3.98
C PHE A 190 12.04 2.13 4.07
N PHE A 191 10.75 2.27 3.72
CA PHE A 191 9.81 1.17 3.73
C PHE A 191 10.21 0.03 2.78
N SER A 192 10.56 0.37 1.53
CA SER A 192 10.90 -0.64 0.53
C SER A 192 12.22 -1.35 0.88
N GLY A 193 13.21 -0.61 1.39
CA GLY A 193 14.45 -1.20 1.90
C GLY A 193 14.21 -2.14 3.08
N PHE A 194 13.41 -1.73 4.06
CA PHE A 194 13.01 -2.58 5.17
C PHE A 194 12.30 -3.85 4.71
N SER A 195 11.33 -3.70 3.79
CA SER A 195 10.57 -4.83 3.25
C SER A 195 11.47 -5.80 2.50
N CYS A 196 12.41 -5.32 1.68
CA CYS A 196 13.39 -6.16 1.00
C CYS A 196 14.29 -6.91 2.01
N LEU A 197 14.77 -6.24 3.06
CA LEU A 197 15.59 -6.88 4.10
C LEU A 197 14.84 -8.00 4.83
N VAL A 198 13.57 -7.78 5.15
CA VAL A 198 12.74 -8.78 5.86
C VAL A 198 12.39 -9.96 4.95
N THR A 199 12.14 -9.71 3.67
CA THR A 199 11.74 -10.78 2.73
C THR A 199 12.94 -11.51 2.09
N LEU A 200 14.14 -10.92 2.11
CA LEU A 200 15.36 -11.51 1.53
C LEU A 200 15.70 -12.89 2.11
N PRO A 201 15.69 -13.14 3.42
CA PRO A 201 15.99 -14.48 3.97
C PRO A 201 15.05 -15.55 3.39
N PHE A 202 13.76 -15.27 3.31
CA PHE A 202 12.78 -16.20 2.75
C PHE A 202 13.06 -16.48 1.26
N LEU A 203 13.48 -15.47 0.51
CA LEU A 203 13.85 -15.63 -0.89
C LEU A 203 15.08 -16.51 -1.08
N LEU A 204 16.05 -16.47 -0.14
CA LEU A 204 17.26 -17.30 -0.22
C LEU A 204 16.97 -18.79 0.06
N PHE A 205 15.96 -19.08 0.89
CA PHE A 205 15.59 -20.46 1.25
C PHE A 205 14.58 -21.10 0.30
N ASP A 206 13.69 -20.31 -0.30
CA ASP A 206 12.59 -20.80 -1.14
C ASP A 206 12.46 -19.93 -2.41
N PHE A 207 13.49 -19.96 -3.24
CA PHE A 207 13.50 -19.25 -4.51
C PHE A 207 12.86 -20.09 -5.61
N HIS A 208 11.72 -19.64 -6.12
CA HIS A 208 11.11 -20.21 -7.32
C HIS A 208 11.71 -19.60 -8.58
N VAL A 209 12.24 -20.47 -9.45
CA VAL A 209 12.78 -20.05 -10.75
C VAL A 209 11.62 -19.51 -11.60
N MET A 210 11.71 -18.23 -11.94
CA MET A 210 10.69 -17.56 -12.76
C MET A 210 10.76 -18.07 -14.20
N THR A 211 9.61 -18.31 -14.80
CA THR A 211 9.50 -18.56 -16.24
C THR A 211 9.56 -17.23 -17.00
N TRP A 212 9.84 -17.29 -18.31
CA TRP A 212 9.91 -16.09 -19.17
C TRP A 212 8.62 -15.23 -19.16
N GLN A 213 7.50 -15.83 -18.78
CA GLN A 213 6.19 -15.15 -18.71
C GLN A 213 5.89 -14.52 -17.33
N GLN A 214 6.61 -14.89 -16.30
CA GLN A 214 6.53 -14.40 -14.92
C GLN A 214 7.55 -13.28 -14.66
#